data_60fe72065902fb7d70d15cdf9bdb9096
#
_entry.id   60fe72065902fb7d70d15cdf9bdb9096
#
_cell.length_a   1.000
_cell.length_b   1.000
_cell.length_c   1.000
_cell.angle_alpha   90.00
_cell.angle_beta   90.00
_cell.angle_gamma   90.00
#
_symmetry.space_group_name_H-M   'P 1'
#
loop_
_entity.id
_entity.type
_entity.pdbx_description
1 polymer ?
#
loop_
_entity_poly.entity_id
_entity_poly.type
_entity_poly.pdbx_seq_one_letter_code
_entity_poly.pdbx_strand_id
1 'polypeptide(L)'
;MHDYLMIYGEMVIKLIMAIVAAVGFMHLFASNDNLKQMTPLSVIINFILSAILSQFILNKGINILDFIVVIVIYGAIISLLNWLSFYTNFGRDIFIGKSQVIIQSGQLNTEKMQKLKISARDLAVAMRQHKIHSLNEIEMAQIEPNGDLTIVKKGDKNYSVVLIDNGIIDENALKRINKSDKWLRHELRAKNIKDINDVFIAQWYNKKLYVVKKNEEPNI
;
A
#
# COMPACT_ATOMS: atom_id res chain seq x y z
N MET A 1 21.42 41.57 22.73
CA MET A 1 22.24 40.68 21.89
C MET A 1 22.37 39.27 22.51
N HIS A 2 22.58 39.16 23.83
CA HIS A 2 22.70 37.85 24.52
C HIS A 2 21.39 37.04 24.48
N ASP A 3 20.23 37.66 24.61
CA ASP A 3 18.93 37.01 24.59
C ASP A 3 18.58 36.43 23.22
N TYR A 4 18.98 37.12 22.12
CA TYR A 4 18.78 36.60 20.76
C TYR A 4 19.63 35.37 20.48
N LEU A 5 20.89 35.36 20.96
CA LEU A 5 21.79 34.20 20.82
C LEU A 5 21.27 32.98 21.55
N MET A 6 20.68 33.12 22.73
CA MET A 6 20.07 32.03 23.47
C MET A 6 18.80 31.50 22.76
N ILE A 7 17.95 32.39 22.24
CA ILE A 7 16.73 32.01 21.51
C ILE A 7 17.05 31.22 20.24
N TYR A 8 17.99 31.71 19.44
CA TYR A 8 18.40 31.00 18.21
C TYR A 8 19.15 29.73 18.53
N GLY A 9 19.94 29.67 19.60
CA GLY A 9 20.59 28.44 20.07
C GLY A 9 19.59 27.34 20.43
N GLU A 10 18.53 27.69 21.17
CA GLU A 10 17.45 26.75 21.49
C GLU A 10 16.73 26.25 20.22
N MET A 11 16.43 27.14 19.28
CA MET A 11 15.78 26.77 18.00
C MET A 11 16.65 25.81 17.20
N VAL A 12 17.96 26.03 17.16
CA VAL A 12 18.89 25.12 16.44
C VAL A 12 18.89 23.72 17.07
N ILE A 13 18.91 23.65 18.41
CA ILE A 13 18.83 22.36 19.11
C ILE A 13 17.51 21.66 18.81
N LYS A 14 16.39 22.37 18.91
CA LYS A 14 15.06 21.84 18.59
C LYS A 14 14.96 21.36 17.13
N LEU A 15 15.57 22.10 16.19
CA LEU A 15 15.61 21.72 14.77
C LEU A 15 16.39 20.42 14.55
N ILE A 16 17.57 20.29 15.18
CA ILE A 16 18.37 19.06 15.11
C ILE A 16 17.58 17.88 15.69
N MET A 17 16.95 18.05 16.85
CA MET A 17 16.14 17.02 17.46
C MET A 17 14.93 16.62 16.59
N ALA A 18 14.27 17.59 15.97
CA ALA A 18 13.16 17.33 15.06
C ALA A 18 13.62 16.55 13.83
N ILE A 19 14.78 16.86 13.25
CA ILE A 19 15.36 16.10 12.13
C ILE A 19 15.68 14.66 12.56
N VAL A 20 16.32 14.47 13.71
CA VAL A 20 16.62 13.13 14.24
C VAL A 20 15.34 12.34 14.49
N ALA A 21 14.33 12.98 15.09
CA ALA A 21 13.02 12.37 15.31
C ALA A 21 12.34 11.98 13.98
N ALA A 22 12.36 12.86 12.97
CA ALA A 22 11.80 12.59 11.66
C ALA A 22 12.48 11.40 10.98
N VAL A 23 13.81 11.37 10.96
CA VAL A 23 14.59 10.26 10.38
C VAL A 23 14.34 8.96 11.15
N GLY A 24 14.35 9.00 12.47
CA GLY A 24 14.02 7.85 13.32
C GLY A 24 12.61 7.34 13.07
N PHE A 25 11.63 8.25 12.98
CA PHE A 25 10.25 7.91 12.67
C PHE A 25 10.10 7.25 11.29
N MET A 26 10.74 7.82 10.26
CA MET A 26 10.73 7.23 8.92
C MET A 26 11.38 5.85 8.91
N HIS A 27 12.46 5.65 9.65
CA HIS A 27 13.15 4.35 9.71
C HIS A 27 12.33 3.28 10.44
N LEU A 28 11.62 3.64 11.52
CA LEU A 28 10.85 2.73 12.34
C LEU A 28 9.45 2.44 11.80
N PHE A 29 8.80 3.43 11.19
CA PHE A 29 7.38 3.39 10.86
C PHE A 29 7.07 3.54 9.37
N ALA A 30 7.94 4.14 8.57
CA ALA A 30 7.83 4.13 7.12
C ALA A 30 8.26 2.76 6.60
N SER A 31 7.36 1.80 6.66
CA SER A 31 7.59 0.48 6.08
C SER A 31 7.85 0.63 4.59
N ASN A 32 9.10 0.43 4.14
CA ASN A 32 9.50 0.20 2.74
C ASN A 32 8.76 1.00 1.67
N ASP A 33 8.27 2.22 2.00
CA ASP A 33 7.57 3.11 1.07
C ASP A 33 8.47 3.53 -0.11
N ASN A 34 9.80 3.29 0.01
CA ASN A 34 10.73 3.48 -1.09
C ASN A 34 10.50 2.54 -2.28
N LEU A 35 9.77 1.45 -2.09
CA LEU A 35 9.37 0.50 -3.14
C LEU A 35 7.89 0.58 -3.49
N LYS A 36 7.10 1.32 -2.70
CA LYS A 36 5.68 1.52 -2.92
C LYS A 36 5.40 2.99 -3.17
N GLN A 37 4.57 3.24 -4.14
CA GLN A 37 4.01 4.57 -4.37
C GLN A 37 3.25 5.02 -3.12
N MET A 38 3.34 6.31 -2.79
CA MET A 38 2.72 6.88 -1.59
C MET A 38 1.23 6.56 -1.52
N THR A 39 0.81 5.90 -0.46
CA THR A 39 -0.61 5.69 -0.19
C THR A 39 -1.25 6.95 0.39
N PRO A 40 -2.58 7.15 0.27
CA PRO A 40 -3.25 8.27 0.94
C PRO A 40 -2.96 8.34 2.44
N LEU A 41 -2.86 7.20 3.10
CA LEU A 41 -2.51 7.12 4.52
C LEU A 41 -1.11 7.65 4.79
N SER A 42 -0.10 7.25 4.03
CA SER A 42 1.28 7.73 4.22
C SER A 42 1.40 9.24 4.02
N VAL A 43 0.63 9.82 3.09
CA VAL A 43 0.57 11.27 2.91
C VAL A 43 0.02 11.97 4.16
N ILE A 44 -1.10 11.49 4.71
CA ILE A 44 -1.72 12.03 5.93
C ILE A 44 -0.76 11.92 7.12
N ILE A 45 -0.11 10.77 7.29
CA ILE A 45 0.89 10.54 8.33
C ILE A 45 2.01 11.58 8.23
N ASN A 46 2.57 11.79 7.05
CA ASN A 46 3.64 12.77 6.87
C ASN A 46 3.19 14.21 7.15
N PHE A 47 1.97 14.60 6.78
CA PHE A 47 1.43 15.92 7.11
C PHE A 47 1.27 16.14 8.62
N ILE A 48 0.72 15.15 9.33
CA ILE A 48 0.56 15.23 10.78
C ILE A 48 1.93 15.29 11.48
N LEU A 49 2.88 14.44 11.05
CA LEU A 49 4.25 14.48 11.57
C LEU A 49 4.88 15.87 11.38
N SER A 50 4.76 16.44 10.18
CA SER A 50 5.29 17.77 9.88
C SER A 50 4.70 18.85 10.77
N ALA A 51 3.39 18.77 11.07
CA ALA A 51 2.72 19.71 11.99
C ALA A 51 3.26 19.57 13.43
N ILE A 52 3.45 18.35 13.93
CA ILE A 52 4.02 18.08 15.27
C ILE A 52 5.44 18.65 15.35
N LEU A 53 6.29 18.39 14.35
CA LEU A 53 7.66 18.89 14.32
C LEU A 53 7.71 20.43 14.26
N SER A 54 6.84 21.04 13.45
CA SER A 54 6.75 22.50 13.33
C SER A 54 6.38 23.15 14.67
N GLN A 55 5.38 22.60 15.36
CA GLN A 55 4.97 23.10 16.69
C GLN A 55 6.10 22.99 17.71
N PHE A 56 6.85 21.90 17.71
CA PHE A 56 7.99 21.72 18.62
C PHE A 56 9.09 22.76 18.36
N ILE A 57 9.41 23.04 17.10
CA ILE A 57 10.48 23.98 16.73
C ILE A 57 10.08 25.40 17.08
N LEU A 58 8.86 25.80 16.77
CA LEU A 58 8.43 27.22 16.88
C LEU A 58 7.87 27.61 18.23
N ASN A 59 7.32 26.65 18.99
CA ASN A 59 6.68 26.95 20.27
C ASN A 59 7.68 26.82 21.43
N LYS A 60 7.96 27.95 22.09
CA LYS A 60 8.87 28.01 23.25
C LYS A 60 8.32 27.29 24.48
N GLY A 61 6.99 27.15 24.59
CA GLY A 61 6.35 26.50 25.73
C GLY A 61 6.39 24.96 25.69
N ILE A 62 6.82 24.35 24.58
CA ILE A 62 6.90 22.90 24.46
C ILE A 62 8.27 22.42 24.91
N ASN A 63 8.29 21.65 26.01
CA ASN A 63 9.49 21.02 26.54
C ASN A 63 9.90 19.80 25.68
N ILE A 64 11.16 19.40 25.81
CA ILE A 64 11.68 18.20 25.13
C ILE A 64 10.92 16.93 25.56
N LEU A 65 10.56 16.83 26.84
CA LEU A 65 9.80 15.67 27.35
C LEU A 65 8.40 15.60 26.73
N ASP A 66 7.70 16.72 26.64
CA ASP A 66 6.37 16.81 26.03
C ASP A 66 6.44 16.38 24.56
N PHE A 67 7.47 16.81 23.83
CA PHE A 67 7.71 16.43 22.45
C PHE A 67 7.95 14.91 22.31
N ILE A 68 8.80 14.32 23.16
CA ILE A 68 9.07 12.89 23.16
C ILE A 68 7.78 12.10 23.43
N VAL A 69 6.98 12.52 24.40
CA VAL A 69 5.69 11.86 24.70
C VAL A 69 4.76 11.91 23.49
N VAL A 70 4.64 13.06 22.83
CA VAL A 70 3.79 13.21 21.64
C VAL A 70 4.27 12.33 20.50
N ILE A 71 5.58 12.27 20.23
CA ILE A 71 6.15 11.41 19.17
C ILE A 71 5.94 9.93 19.47
N VAL A 72 6.08 9.51 20.74
CA VAL A 72 5.84 8.11 21.15
C VAL A 72 4.36 7.75 20.98
N ILE A 73 3.44 8.60 21.42
CA ILE A 73 1.99 8.37 21.25
C ILE A 73 1.65 8.31 19.75
N TYR A 74 2.18 9.25 18.97
CA TYR A 74 1.98 9.27 17.54
C TYR A 74 2.51 7.99 16.86
N GLY A 75 3.72 7.56 17.20
CA GLY A 75 4.30 6.32 16.71
C GLY A 75 3.48 5.07 17.09
N ALA A 76 2.94 5.02 18.31
CA ALA A 76 2.06 3.93 18.74
C ALA A 76 0.76 3.88 17.93
N ILE A 77 0.14 5.03 17.65
CA ILE A 77 -1.05 5.11 16.80
C ILE A 77 -0.74 4.63 15.38
N ILE A 78 0.37 5.08 14.79
CA ILE A 78 0.76 4.65 13.43
C ILE A 78 1.07 3.15 13.39
N SER A 79 1.76 2.62 14.40
CA SER A 79 2.00 1.16 14.51
C SER A 79 0.69 0.38 14.54
N LEU A 80 -0.29 0.86 15.29
CA LEU A 80 -1.62 0.24 15.35
C LEU A 80 -2.33 0.29 13.99
N LEU A 81 -2.30 1.44 13.30
CA LEU A 81 -2.90 1.59 11.98
C LEU A 81 -2.21 0.70 10.93
N ASN A 82 -0.89 0.63 10.96
CA ASN A 82 -0.12 -0.25 10.07
C ASN A 82 -0.43 -1.72 10.35
N TRP A 83 -0.50 -2.12 11.61
CA TRP A 83 -0.88 -3.47 12.00
C TRP A 83 -2.29 -3.82 11.49
N LEU A 84 -3.26 -2.91 11.68
CA LEU A 84 -4.63 -3.09 11.22
C LEU A 84 -4.70 -3.21 9.69
N SER A 85 -3.94 -2.38 8.97
CA SER A 85 -3.86 -2.41 7.50
C SER A 85 -3.23 -3.68 6.96
N PHE A 86 -2.27 -4.25 7.71
CA PHE A 86 -1.51 -5.42 7.28
C PHE A 86 -2.24 -6.75 7.56
N TYR A 87 -2.96 -6.82 8.70
CA TYR A 87 -3.57 -8.07 9.18
C TYR A 87 -5.08 -8.16 8.95
N THR A 88 -5.75 -7.10 8.48
CA THR A 88 -7.20 -7.12 8.26
C THR A 88 -7.59 -6.62 6.88
N ASN A 89 -8.61 -7.27 6.29
CA ASN A 89 -9.21 -6.78 5.03
C ASN A 89 -9.79 -5.38 5.19
N PHE A 90 -10.46 -5.12 6.31
CA PHE A 90 -11.08 -3.83 6.62
C PHE A 90 -10.03 -2.70 6.69
N GLY A 91 -8.94 -2.90 7.40
CA GLY A 91 -7.85 -1.92 7.49
C GLY A 91 -7.18 -1.69 6.14
N ARG A 92 -6.92 -2.76 5.38
CA ARG A 92 -6.37 -2.65 4.03
C ARG A 92 -7.27 -1.83 3.10
N ASP A 93 -8.56 -2.12 3.09
CA ASP A 93 -9.52 -1.46 2.22
C ASP A 93 -9.68 0.03 2.51
N ILE A 94 -9.63 0.43 3.80
CA ILE A 94 -9.77 1.83 4.22
C ILE A 94 -8.46 2.61 4.06
N PHE A 95 -7.34 2.05 4.49
CA PHE A 95 -6.08 2.80 4.61
C PHE A 95 -5.20 2.70 3.36
N ILE A 96 -5.24 1.57 2.66
CA ILE A 96 -4.49 1.37 1.42
C ILE A 96 -5.39 1.61 0.21
N GLY A 97 -6.63 1.14 0.26
CA GLY A 97 -7.57 1.15 -0.87
C GLY A 97 -7.59 -0.17 -1.63
N LYS A 98 -8.53 -0.25 -2.57
CA LYS A 98 -8.72 -1.44 -3.44
C LYS A 98 -8.38 -1.10 -4.89
N SER A 99 -7.66 -1.98 -5.55
CA SER A 99 -7.51 -1.92 -7.00
C SER A 99 -8.89 -2.09 -7.68
N GLN A 100 -9.16 -1.24 -8.66
CA GLN A 100 -10.45 -1.19 -9.35
C GLN A 100 -10.29 -1.60 -10.81
N VAL A 101 -10.83 -2.77 -11.17
CA VAL A 101 -10.80 -3.24 -12.57
C VAL A 101 -11.72 -2.37 -13.42
N ILE A 102 -11.18 -1.72 -14.43
CA ILE A 102 -11.91 -0.86 -15.39
C ILE A 102 -12.06 -1.49 -16.78
N ILE A 103 -11.16 -2.41 -17.15
CA ILE A 103 -11.28 -3.23 -18.37
C ILE A 103 -11.16 -4.69 -17.95
N GLN A 104 -12.09 -5.53 -18.41
CA GLN A 104 -12.08 -6.98 -18.20
C GLN A 104 -12.48 -7.69 -19.48
N SER A 105 -11.69 -8.69 -19.90
CA SER A 105 -11.90 -9.42 -21.16
C SER A 105 -12.05 -8.48 -22.38
N GLY A 106 -11.29 -7.41 -22.40
CA GLY A 106 -11.33 -6.40 -23.46
C GLY A 106 -12.52 -5.45 -23.43
N GLN A 107 -13.40 -5.56 -22.44
CA GLN A 107 -14.58 -4.68 -22.29
C GLN A 107 -14.33 -3.59 -21.26
N LEU A 108 -14.50 -2.34 -21.70
CA LEU A 108 -14.36 -1.14 -20.84
C LEU A 108 -15.61 -0.91 -20.02
N ASN A 109 -15.47 -0.75 -18.70
CA ASN A 109 -16.54 -0.36 -17.81
C ASN A 109 -16.56 1.17 -17.63
N THR A 110 -17.32 1.86 -18.48
CA THR A 110 -17.45 3.32 -18.47
C THR A 110 -18.08 3.86 -17.20
N GLU A 111 -19.02 3.13 -16.61
CA GLU A 111 -19.67 3.51 -15.35
C GLU A 111 -18.68 3.55 -14.18
N LYS A 112 -17.79 2.56 -14.10
CA LYS A 112 -16.69 2.55 -13.12
C LYS A 112 -15.71 3.69 -13.35
N MET A 113 -15.35 3.98 -14.59
CA MET A 113 -14.48 5.11 -14.89
C MET A 113 -15.06 6.43 -14.40
N GLN A 114 -16.37 6.65 -14.64
CA GLN A 114 -17.06 7.84 -14.15
C GLN A 114 -17.07 7.93 -12.62
N LYS A 115 -17.36 6.81 -11.92
CA LYS A 115 -17.32 6.75 -10.45
C LYS A 115 -15.92 7.06 -9.89
N LEU A 116 -14.88 6.62 -10.57
CA LEU A 116 -13.48 6.87 -10.21
C LEU A 116 -12.97 8.22 -10.70
N LYS A 117 -13.80 9.01 -11.42
CA LYS A 117 -13.45 10.30 -12.03
C LYS A 117 -12.27 10.23 -12.99
N ILE A 118 -12.14 9.10 -13.70
CA ILE A 118 -11.07 8.86 -14.68
C ILE A 118 -11.63 9.23 -16.06
N SER A 119 -10.94 10.13 -16.76
CA SER A 119 -11.32 10.52 -18.10
C SER A 119 -10.78 9.55 -19.16
N ALA A 120 -11.40 9.56 -20.34
CA ALA A 120 -10.86 8.83 -21.49
C ALA A 120 -9.44 9.31 -21.89
N ARG A 121 -9.12 10.58 -21.58
CA ARG A 121 -7.77 11.12 -21.79
C ARG A 121 -6.74 10.47 -20.84
N ASP A 122 -7.08 10.28 -19.57
CA ASP A 122 -6.20 9.65 -18.58
C ASP A 122 -5.91 8.21 -19.00
N LEU A 123 -6.94 7.47 -19.41
CA LEU A 123 -6.78 6.11 -19.95
C LEU A 123 -5.87 6.10 -21.18
N ALA A 124 -6.07 7.03 -22.12
CA ALA A 124 -5.26 7.12 -23.33
C ALA A 124 -3.79 7.50 -23.04
N VAL A 125 -3.53 8.33 -22.01
CA VAL A 125 -2.17 8.66 -21.55
C VAL A 125 -1.51 7.39 -20.97
N ALA A 126 -2.20 6.70 -20.08
CA ALA A 126 -1.69 5.49 -19.46
C ALA A 126 -1.43 4.37 -20.49
N MET A 127 -2.33 4.19 -21.46
CA MET A 127 -2.11 3.25 -22.56
C MET A 127 -0.81 3.54 -23.31
N ARG A 128 -0.54 4.82 -23.64
CA ARG A 128 0.72 5.22 -24.33
C ARG A 128 1.95 4.93 -23.48
N GLN A 129 1.90 5.17 -22.16
CA GLN A 129 3.00 4.84 -21.25
C GLN A 129 3.31 3.34 -21.25
N HIS A 130 2.29 2.50 -21.39
CA HIS A 130 2.42 1.04 -21.49
C HIS A 130 2.66 0.53 -22.93
N LYS A 131 2.89 1.44 -23.90
CA LYS A 131 3.09 1.09 -25.33
C LYS A 131 1.92 0.28 -25.91
N ILE A 132 0.69 0.73 -25.60
CA ILE A 132 -0.56 0.16 -26.08
C ILE A 132 -1.25 1.19 -26.97
N HIS A 133 -1.64 0.79 -28.15
CA HIS A 133 -2.19 1.69 -29.17
C HIS A 133 -3.70 1.56 -29.33
N SER A 134 -4.27 0.42 -28.90
CA SER A 134 -5.70 0.15 -29.01
C SER A 134 -6.26 -0.52 -27.75
N LEU A 135 -7.50 -0.16 -27.38
CA LEU A 135 -8.24 -0.88 -26.33
C LEU A 135 -8.38 -2.38 -26.62
N ASN A 136 -8.39 -2.74 -27.90
CA ASN A 136 -8.48 -4.14 -28.33
C ASN A 136 -7.26 -4.99 -27.95
N GLU A 137 -6.13 -4.36 -27.63
CA GLU A 137 -4.92 -5.05 -27.15
C GLU A 137 -4.98 -5.39 -25.66
N ILE A 138 -5.95 -4.83 -24.94
CA ILE A 138 -6.04 -4.96 -23.48
C ILE A 138 -6.94 -6.14 -23.13
N GLU A 139 -6.43 -7.08 -22.34
CA GLU A 139 -7.24 -8.13 -21.71
C GLU A 139 -7.85 -7.62 -20.42
N MET A 140 -7.04 -6.96 -19.58
CA MET A 140 -7.47 -6.40 -18.31
C MET A 140 -6.71 -5.09 -18.03
N ALA A 141 -7.41 -4.13 -17.46
CA ALA A 141 -6.79 -2.95 -16.87
C ALA A 141 -7.43 -2.65 -15.52
N GLN A 142 -6.61 -2.30 -14.55
CA GLN A 142 -7.06 -1.91 -13.20
C GLN A 142 -6.34 -0.66 -12.73
N ILE A 143 -7.06 0.17 -11.98
CA ILE A 143 -6.50 1.31 -11.26
C ILE A 143 -6.05 0.82 -9.90
N GLU A 144 -4.80 1.05 -9.57
CA GLU A 144 -4.23 0.75 -8.26
C GLU A 144 -4.63 1.84 -7.23
N PRO A 145 -4.53 1.56 -5.92
CA PRO A 145 -4.89 2.53 -4.88
C PRO A 145 -4.15 3.86 -4.96
N ASN A 146 -2.97 3.87 -5.52
CA ASN A 146 -2.15 5.07 -5.75
C ASN A 146 -2.50 5.85 -7.03
N GLY A 147 -3.50 5.36 -7.79
CA GLY A 147 -3.96 5.98 -9.03
C GLY A 147 -3.26 5.49 -10.29
N ASP A 148 -2.24 4.63 -10.18
CA ASP A 148 -1.58 4.05 -11.34
C ASP A 148 -2.46 3.05 -12.07
N LEU A 149 -2.24 2.93 -13.37
CA LEU A 149 -2.93 1.95 -14.21
C LEU A 149 -2.03 0.75 -14.46
N THR A 150 -2.46 -0.43 -13.99
CA THR A 150 -1.87 -1.71 -14.36
C THR A 150 -2.62 -2.29 -15.55
N ILE A 151 -1.89 -2.67 -16.61
CA ILE A 151 -2.47 -3.21 -17.84
C ILE A 151 -1.91 -4.60 -18.14
N VAL A 152 -2.80 -5.53 -18.46
CA VAL A 152 -2.50 -6.87 -18.99
C VAL A 152 -2.89 -6.90 -20.46
N LYS A 153 -1.94 -7.24 -21.34
CA LYS A 153 -2.19 -7.36 -22.77
C LYS A 153 -2.87 -8.68 -23.12
N LYS A 154 -3.70 -8.67 -24.19
CA LYS A 154 -4.26 -9.92 -24.73
C LYS A 154 -3.13 -10.86 -25.14
N GLY A 155 -3.29 -12.12 -24.75
CA GLY A 155 -2.29 -13.16 -25.05
C GLY A 155 -1.07 -13.14 -24.14
N ASP A 156 -0.99 -12.26 -23.14
CA ASP A 156 0.05 -12.32 -22.15
C ASP A 156 -0.15 -13.55 -21.26
N LYS A 157 0.66 -14.57 -21.49
CA LYS A 157 0.65 -15.82 -20.72
C LYS A 157 1.37 -15.68 -19.38
N ASN A 158 2.07 -14.56 -19.14
CA ASN A 158 2.86 -14.33 -17.94
C ASN A 158 2.08 -13.59 -16.86
N TYR A 159 0.78 -13.40 -17.04
CA TYR A 159 -0.04 -12.75 -16.02
C TYR A 159 -0.42 -13.73 -14.91
N SER A 160 0.00 -13.40 -13.69
CA SER A 160 -0.40 -14.11 -12.49
C SER A 160 -1.42 -13.32 -11.70
N VAL A 161 -2.36 -14.00 -11.04
CA VAL A 161 -3.35 -13.40 -10.16
C VAL A 161 -3.02 -13.81 -8.73
N VAL A 162 -2.74 -12.84 -7.87
CA VAL A 162 -2.55 -13.08 -6.44
C VAL A 162 -3.92 -13.34 -5.81
N LEU A 163 -4.08 -14.49 -5.18
CA LEU A 163 -5.33 -14.95 -4.53
C LEU A 163 -5.27 -14.82 -3.01
N ILE A 164 -4.06 -14.96 -2.44
CA ILE A 164 -3.79 -14.76 -1.02
C ILE A 164 -2.56 -13.87 -0.89
N ASP A 165 -2.67 -12.85 -0.06
CA ASP A 165 -1.58 -11.98 0.35
C ASP A 165 -1.53 -11.96 1.87
N ASN A 166 -0.44 -12.52 2.42
CA ASN A 166 -0.16 -12.60 3.86
C ASN A 166 -1.29 -13.20 4.72
N GLY A 167 -1.95 -14.25 4.23
CA GLY A 167 -3.07 -14.92 4.89
C GLY A 167 -4.44 -14.31 4.58
N ILE A 168 -4.48 -13.25 3.80
CA ILE A 168 -5.73 -12.56 3.42
C ILE A 168 -6.12 -12.98 2.01
N ILE A 169 -7.37 -13.46 1.87
CA ILE A 169 -7.93 -13.84 0.56
C ILE A 169 -8.43 -12.61 -0.18
N ASP A 170 -8.05 -12.47 -1.45
CA ASP A 170 -8.68 -11.53 -2.39
C ASP A 170 -9.86 -12.19 -3.10
N GLU A 171 -11.07 -11.93 -2.60
CA GLU A 171 -12.29 -12.47 -3.20
C GLU A 171 -12.53 -11.95 -4.63
N ASN A 172 -12.07 -10.73 -4.96
CA ASN A 172 -12.20 -10.18 -6.31
C ASN A 172 -11.25 -10.91 -7.28
N ALA A 173 -10.05 -11.26 -6.81
CA ALA A 173 -9.11 -12.09 -7.56
C ALA A 173 -9.69 -13.47 -7.85
N LEU A 174 -10.35 -14.11 -6.88
CA LEU A 174 -11.03 -15.39 -7.08
C LEU A 174 -12.15 -15.30 -8.12
N LYS A 175 -12.97 -14.26 -8.05
CA LYS A 175 -14.02 -14.00 -9.05
C LYS A 175 -13.45 -13.82 -10.45
N ARG A 176 -12.31 -13.14 -10.59
CA ARG A 176 -11.63 -12.93 -11.89
C ARG A 176 -11.23 -14.23 -12.57
N ILE A 177 -10.83 -15.24 -11.81
CA ILE A 177 -10.45 -16.55 -12.33
C ILE A 177 -11.61 -17.56 -12.32
N ASN A 178 -12.83 -17.10 -12.03
CA ASN A 178 -14.05 -17.96 -11.91
C ASN A 178 -13.87 -19.09 -10.88
N LYS A 179 -13.26 -18.80 -9.74
CA LYS A 179 -13.06 -19.74 -8.63
C LYS A 179 -13.68 -19.21 -7.35
N SER A 180 -13.96 -20.13 -6.41
CA SER A 180 -14.56 -19.80 -5.11
C SER A 180 -13.55 -19.97 -3.97
N ASP A 181 -13.85 -19.38 -2.80
CA ASP A 181 -13.10 -19.62 -1.56
C ASP A 181 -13.04 -21.11 -1.22
N LYS A 182 -14.14 -21.86 -1.41
CA LYS A 182 -14.18 -23.32 -1.19
C LYS A 182 -13.16 -24.06 -2.06
N TRP A 183 -13.05 -23.68 -3.34
CA TRP A 183 -12.06 -24.24 -4.24
C TRP A 183 -10.64 -23.94 -3.78
N LEU A 184 -10.36 -22.69 -3.39
CA LEU A 184 -9.04 -22.28 -2.91
C LEU A 184 -8.61 -23.07 -1.68
N ARG A 185 -9.50 -23.20 -0.69
CA ARG A 185 -9.25 -24.00 0.51
C ARG A 185 -9.03 -25.48 0.21
N HIS A 186 -9.72 -26.04 -0.78
CA HIS A 186 -9.51 -27.40 -1.23
C HIS A 186 -8.11 -27.57 -1.83
N GLU A 187 -7.69 -26.66 -2.72
CA GLU A 187 -6.35 -26.68 -3.32
C GLU A 187 -5.23 -26.52 -2.28
N LEU A 188 -5.42 -25.66 -1.29
CA LEU A 188 -4.46 -25.48 -0.17
C LEU A 188 -4.33 -26.77 0.66
N ARG A 189 -5.44 -27.45 0.97
CA ARG A 189 -5.42 -28.74 1.68
C ARG A 189 -4.70 -29.82 0.89
N ALA A 190 -4.90 -29.88 -0.41
CA ALA A 190 -4.17 -30.80 -1.29
C ALA A 190 -2.64 -30.56 -1.27
N LYS A 191 -2.21 -29.36 -0.89
CA LYS A 191 -0.81 -28.99 -0.68
C LYS A 191 -0.37 -29.06 0.80
N ASN A 192 -1.13 -29.75 1.65
CA ASN A 192 -0.88 -29.88 3.10
C ASN A 192 -0.87 -28.56 3.87
N ILE A 193 -1.62 -27.56 3.38
CA ILE A 193 -1.79 -26.27 4.07
C ILE A 193 -3.19 -26.23 4.68
N LYS A 194 -3.24 -26.26 6.01
CA LYS A 194 -4.50 -26.30 6.78
C LYS A 194 -4.99 -24.91 7.16
N ASP A 195 -4.07 -23.99 7.46
CA ASP A 195 -4.38 -22.62 7.85
C ASP A 195 -3.94 -21.64 6.75
N ILE A 196 -4.86 -20.77 6.35
CA ILE A 196 -4.58 -19.70 5.41
C ILE A 196 -3.57 -18.69 5.98
N ASN A 197 -3.58 -18.51 7.29
CA ASN A 197 -2.65 -17.60 7.95
C ASN A 197 -1.18 -18.00 7.78
N ASP A 198 -0.91 -19.26 7.46
CA ASP A 198 0.45 -19.76 7.18
C ASP A 198 0.93 -19.38 5.78
N VAL A 199 0.03 -18.89 4.91
CA VAL A 199 0.35 -18.55 3.53
C VAL A 199 0.86 -17.12 3.45
N PHE A 200 2.08 -16.93 2.93
CA PHE A 200 2.61 -15.62 2.61
C PHE A 200 2.00 -15.11 1.30
N ILE A 201 2.07 -15.91 0.23
CA ILE A 201 1.47 -15.59 -1.06
C ILE A 201 0.92 -16.84 -1.72
N ALA A 202 -0.28 -16.74 -2.30
CA ALA A 202 -0.79 -17.73 -3.24
C ALA A 202 -1.16 -17.03 -4.55
N GLN A 203 -0.62 -17.52 -5.67
CA GLN A 203 -0.85 -16.95 -6.97
C GLN A 203 -1.33 -18.00 -7.97
N TRP A 204 -2.28 -17.61 -8.83
CA TRP A 204 -2.77 -18.39 -9.94
C TRP A 204 -2.01 -18.01 -11.20
N TYR A 205 -1.29 -18.95 -11.77
CA TYR A 205 -0.50 -18.75 -12.97
C TYR A 205 -0.52 -20.01 -13.83
N ASN A 206 -0.71 -19.87 -15.14
CA ASN A 206 -0.78 -20.99 -16.08
C ASN A 206 -1.70 -22.14 -15.62
N LYS A 207 -2.90 -21.81 -15.12
CA LYS A 207 -3.89 -22.77 -14.58
C LYS A 207 -3.36 -23.64 -13.43
N LYS A 208 -2.35 -23.17 -12.70
CA LYS A 208 -1.80 -23.80 -11.50
C LYS A 208 -1.78 -22.83 -10.33
N LEU A 209 -1.98 -23.37 -9.12
CA LEU A 209 -1.85 -22.61 -7.89
C LEU A 209 -0.42 -22.77 -7.35
N TYR A 210 0.30 -21.66 -7.26
CA TYR A 210 1.61 -21.56 -6.62
C TYR A 210 1.41 -20.95 -5.25
N VAL A 211 2.04 -21.56 -4.22
CA VAL A 211 1.87 -21.12 -2.82
C VAL A 211 3.23 -21.07 -2.17
N VAL A 212 3.50 -19.99 -1.45
CA VAL A 212 4.67 -19.81 -0.58
C VAL A 212 4.16 -19.60 0.85
N LYS A 213 4.69 -20.35 1.80
CA LYS A 213 4.37 -20.23 3.23
C LYS A 213 5.24 -19.18 3.90
N LYS A 214 4.77 -18.63 5.04
CA LYS A 214 5.49 -17.60 5.81
C LYS A 214 6.81 -18.10 6.41
N ASN A 215 6.91 -19.40 6.72
CA ASN A 215 8.05 -20.00 7.42
C ASN A 215 8.80 -21.05 6.56
N GLU A 216 8.66 -21.02 5.24
CA GLU A 216 9.53 -21.82 4.38
C GLU A 216 10.85 -21.06 4.20
N GLU A 217 11.95 -21.61 4.72
CA GLU A 217 13.28 -21.20 4.32
C GLU A 217 13.39 -21.40 2.79
N PRO A 218 13.97 -20.45 2.05
CA PRO A 218 14.17 -20.64 0.64
C PRO A 218 15.10 -21.84 0.45
N ASN A 219 14.58 -22.92 -0.15
CA ASN A 219 15.45 -23.98 -0.66
C ASN A 219 16.32 -23.34 -1.76
N ILE A 220 17.54 -22.98 -1.34
CA ILE A 220 18.63 -22.52 -2.20
C ILE A 220 19.23 -23.74 -2.92
#